data_2463983b8ed84f1cd5d3b2a22b246452
#
_entry.id   2463983b8ed84f1cd5d3b2a22b246452
#
_cell.length_a   1.000
_cell.length_b   1.000
_cell.length_c   1.000
_cell.angle_alpha   90.00
_cell.angle_beta   90.00
_cell.angle_gamma   90.00
#
_symmetry.space_group_name_H-M   'P 1'
#
loop_
_entity.id
_entity.type
_entity.pdbx_description
1 polymer ?
#
loop_
_entity_poly.entity_id
_entity_poly.type
_entity_poly.pdbx_seq_one_letter_code
_entity_poly.pdbx_strand_id
1 'polypeptide(L)'
;MTVRLVIADDHPVVREGLKYLVSQNRDMALVGEADDGRSTLEICRTTPVDVLLLDVSMPGMAVVDLIRALRSAGRSPRILVLSVHPERHYARRVLQAGADGYLTKNHSPTALAEAIRQVHGGRKYVTPALAEELAVSLSEGTALAPHEALSNREYEVFRRLGAGVRINEIAQELALSPKTVRTYRSRILEKMNIGSTAELIFYAVQNGLVGQMPAGDGPAGAAPAGEPAARGEGPQGTQRTLPGASAVVRSGRRS
;
A
#
# COMPACT_ATOMS: atom_id res chain seq x y z
N MET A 1 4.83 -28.90 -20.46
CA MET A 1 3.44 -28.51 -20.07
C MET A 1 3.41 -27.00 -19.96
N THR A 2 2.41 -26.35 -20.53
CA THR A 2 2.25 -24.89 -20.48
C THR A 2 1.46 -24.51 -19.21
N VAL A 3 1.97 -23.57 -18.42
CA VAL A 3 1.33 -23.07 -17.20
C VAL A 3 0.21 -22.09 -17.59
N ARG A 4 -1.03 -22.40 -17.22
CA ARG A 4 -2.20 -21.56 -17.48
C ARG A 4 -2.34 -20.51 -16.38
N LEU A 5 -2.25 -19.26 -16.79
CA LEU A 5 -2.23 -18.10 -15.88
C LEU A 5 -3.52 -17.29 -15.98
N VAL A 6 -4.01 -16.84 -14.85
CA VAL A 6 -4.97 -15.74 -14.73
C VAL A 6 -4.28 -14.57 -14.07
N ILE A 7 -4.52 -13.36 -14.58
CA ILE A 7 -4.05 -12.10 -14.01
C ILE A 7 -5.25 -11.37 -13.43
N ALA A 8 -5.21 -11.08 -12.14
CA ALA A 8 -6.21 -10.29 -11.42
C ALA A 8 -5.54 -9.04 -10.84
N ASP A 9 -5.82 -7.88 -11.44
CA ASP A 9 -5.25 -6.58 -11.08
C ASP A 9 -6.17 -5.46 -11.60
N ASP A 10 -6.53 -4.48 -10.81
CA ASP A 10 -7.42 -3.39 -11.21
C ASP A 10 -6.72 -2.27 -12.01
N HIS A 11 -5.38 -2.33 -12.12
CA HIS A 11 -4.58 -1.37 -12.86
C HIS A 11 -4.31 -1.85 -14.30
N PRO A 12 -4.91 -1.24 -15.33
CA PRO A 12 -4.74 -1.69 -16.73
C PRO A 12 -3.28 -1.74 -17.18
N VAL A 13 -2.46 -0.76 -16.81
CA VAL A 13 -1.04 -0.69 -17.20
C VAL A 13 -0.25 -1.85 -16.63
N VAL A 14 -0.53 -2.24 -15.38
CA VAL A 14 0.12 -3.39 -14.73
C VAL A 14 -0.30 -4.68 -15.41
N ARG A 15 -1.61 -4.86 -15.71
CA ARG A 15 -2.08 -6.04 -16.46
C ARG A 15 -1.38 -6.18 -17.80
N GLU A 16 -1.26 -5.08 -18.59
CA GLU A 16 -0.54 -5.12 -19.88
C GLU A 16 0.93 -5.52 -19.70
N GLY A 17 1.61 -4.99 -18.69
CA GLY A 17 2.99 -5.38 -18.37
C GLY A 17 3.12 -6.87 -18.02
N LEU A 18 2.19 -7.39 -17.22
CA LEU A 18 2.14 -8.82 -16.86
C LEU A 18 1.82 -9.71 -18.08
N LYS A 19 0.90 -9.29 -18.95
CA LYS A 19 0.61 -9.99 -20.22
C LYS A 19 1.82 -10.05 -21.12
N TYR A 20 2.54 -8.93 -21.26
CA TYR A 20 3.77 -8.90 -22.02
C TYR A 20 4.79 -9.90 -21.46
N LEU A 21 4.99 -9.91 -20.14
CA LEU A 21 5.88 -10.88 -19.49
C LEU A 21 5.48 -12.31 -19.78
N VAL A 22 4.20 -12.65 -19.66
CA VAL A 22 3.68 -14.00 -19.97
C VAL A 22 3.98 -14.36 -21.42
N SER A 23 3.77 -13.44 -22.38
CA SER A 23 4.01 -13.67 -23.81
C SER A 23 5.49 -13.95 -24.14
N GLN A 24 6.42 -13.45 -23.35
CA GLN A 24 7.87 -13.69 -23.51
C GLN A 24 8.30 -15.08 -23.01
N ASN A 25 7.44 -15.80 -22.30
CA ASN A 25 7.75 -17.10 -21.71
C ASN A 25 6.94 -18.21 -22.39
N ARG A 26 7.59 -19.04 -23.22
CA ARG A 26 6.94 -20.10 -24.02
C ARG A 26 6.25 -21.20 -23.19
N ASP A 27 6.63 -21.32 -21.94
CA ASP A 27 6.06 -22.26 -20.98
C ASP A 27 4.85 -21.70 -20.20
N MET A 28 4.38 -20.50 -20.57
CA MET A 28 3.27 -19.80 -19.92
C MET A 28 2.19 -19.41 -20.94
N ALA A 29 0.93 -19.45 -20.53
CA ALA A 29 -0.20 -19.01 -21.35
C ALA A 29 -1.23 -18.28 -20.48
N LEU A 30 -1.63 -17.08 -20.91
CA LEU A 30 -2.73 -16.35 -20.28
C LEU A 30 -4.06 -16.97 -20.70
N VAL A 31 -4.90 -17.35 -19.74
CA VAL A 31 -6.22 -17.96 -19.97
C VAL A 31 -7.37 -17.09 -19.42
N GLY A 32 -7.09 -16.00 -18.75
CA GLY A 32 -8.10 -15.05 -18.27
C GLY A 32 -7.51 -13.84 -17.59
N GLU A 33 -8.33 -12.77 -17.53
CA GLU A 33 -8.03 -11.52 -16.86
C GLU A 33 -9.22 -11.09 -16.01
N ALA A 34 -8.95 -10.46 -14.86
CA ALA A 34 -9.94 -9.90 -13.96
C ALA A 34 -9.46 -8.55 -13.39
N ASP A 35 -10.38 -7.68 -13.06
CA ASP A 35 -10.13 -6.38 -12.44
C ASP A 35 -10.77 -6.24 -11.05
N ASP A 36 -11.50 -7.27 -10.61
CA ASP A 36 -12.09 -7.35 -9.28
C ASP A 36 -12.11 -8.78 -8.71
N GLY A 37 -12.41 -8.90 -7.41
CA GLY A 37 -12.44 -10.19 -6.73
C GLY A 37 -13.55 -11.12 -7.19
N ARG A 38 -14.68 -10.58 -7.68
CA ARG A 38 -15.83 -11.37 -8.13
C ARG A 38 -15.56 -12.03 -9.48
N SER A 39 -15.09 -11.26 -10.44
CA SER A 39 -14.68 -11.76 -11.75
C SER A 39 -13.53 -12.76 -11.62
N THR A 40 -12.59 -12.53 -10.72
CA THR A 40 -11.51 -13.48 -10.39
C THR A 40 -12.06 -14.83 -9.95
N LEU A 41 -13.02 -14.84 -8.99
CA LEU A 41 -13.66 -16.07 -8.52
C LEU A 41 -14.35 -16.82 -9.66
N GLU A 42 -15.09 -16.11 -10.50
CA GLU A 42 -15.85 -16.70 -11.59
C GLU A 42 -14.93 -17.35 -12.62
N ILE A 43 -13.88 -16.64 -13.04
CA ILE A 43 -12.89 -17.19 -13.98
C ILE A 43 -12.21 -18.43 -13.39
N CYS A 44 -11.77 -18.40 -12.14
CA CYS A 44 -11.13 -19.55 -11.50
C CYS A 44 -12.06 -20.76 -11.32
N ARG A 45 -13.39 -20.55 -11.31
CA ARG A 45 -14.38 -21.65 -11.23
C ARG A 45 -14.71 -22.25 -12.57
N THR A 46 -14.73 -21.45 -13.63
CA THR A 46 -15.19 -21.85 -14.98
C THR A 46 -14.04 -22.26 -15.89
N THR A 47 -12.83 -21.76 -15.64
CA THR A 47 -11.64 -21.99 -16.46
C THR A 47 -10.60 -22.81 -15.71
N PRO A 48 -9.96 -23.79 -16.35
CA PRO A 48 -8.83 -24.50 -15.77
C PRO A 48 -7.61 -23.56 -15.64
N VAL A 49 -7.27 -23.19 -14.41
CA VAL A 49 -6.18 -22.26 -14.05
C VAL A 49 -5.14 -23.00 -13.22
N ASP A 50 -3.87 -22.86 -13.56
CA ASP A 50 -2.77 -23.46 -12.81
C ASP A 50 -2.21 -22.45 -11.79
N VAL A 51 -2.02 -21.18 -12.19
CA VAL A 51 -1.53 -20.11 -11.31
C VAL A 51 -2.36 -18.86 -11.49
N LEU A 52 -2.79 -18.28 -10.38
CA LEU A 52 -3.43 -16.96 -10.29
C LEU A 52 -2.39 -15.94 -9.80
N LEU A 53 -2.11 -14.92 -10.63
CA LEU A 53 -1.41 -13.70 -10.21
C LEU A 53 -2.46 -12.75 -9.65
N LEU A 54 -2.36 -12.42 -8.36
CA LEU A 54 -3.41 -11.73 -7.62
C LEU A 54 -2.89 -10.43 -7.00
N ASP A 55 -3.40 -9.29 -7.46
CA ASP A 55 -3.13 -8.01 -6.82
C ASP A 55 -3.84 -7.89 -5.46
N VAL A 56 -3.17 -7.18 -4.56
CA VAL A 56 -3.65 -6.94 -3.18
C VAL A 56 -4.72 -5.87 -3.12
N SER A 57 -4.72 -4.93 -4.06
CA SER A 57 -5.44 -3.65 -3.95
C SER A 57 -6.76 -3.60 -4.72
N MET A 58 -7.23 -4.71 -5.28
CA MET A 58 -8.44 -4.76 -6.09
C MET A 58 -9.70 -4.34 -5.34
N PRO A 59 -10.67 -3.69 -6.02
CA PRO A 59 -11.93 -3.27 -5.42
C PRO A 59 -12.83 -4.45 -5.04
N GLY A 60 -13.81 -4.18 -4.18
CA GLY A 60 -14.86 -5.13 -3.82
C GLY A 60 -14.48 -6.07 -2.69
N MET A 61 -14.08 -7.29 -3.01
CA MET A 61 -13.78 -8.33 -2.01
C MET A 61 -12.36 -8.19 -1.46
N ALA A 62 -12.20 -8.33 -0.13
CA ALA A 62 -10.89 -8.38 0.48
C ALA A 62 -10.06 -9.56 -0.07
N VAL A 63 -8.81 -9.30 -0.43
CA VAL A 63 -7.94 -10.34 -1.05
C VAL A 63 -7.80 -11.59 -0.18
N VAL A 64 -7.76 -11.43 1.13
CA VAL A 64 -7.69 -12.58 2.07
C VAL A 64 -8.98 -13.41 2.03
N ASP A 65 -10.13 -12.74 1.90
CA ASP A 65 -11.43 -13.44 1.80
C ASP A 65 -11.58 -14.11 0.43
N LEU A 66 -11.06 -13.48 -0.64
CA LEU A 66 -10.98 -14.08 -1.98
C LEU A 66 -10.12 -15.35 -1.97
N ILE A 67 -8.93 -15.31 -1.36
CA ILE A 67 -8.06 -16.48 -1.23
C ILE A 67 -8.77 -17.61 -0.49
N ARG A 68 -9.44 -17.31 0.63
CA ARG A 68 -10.20 -18.30 1.40
C ARG A 68 -11.35 -18.90 0.57
N ALA A 69 -12.09 -18.06 -0.16
CA ALA A 69 -13.18 -18.51 -1.02
C ALA A 69 -12.67 -19.43 -2.13
N LEU A 70 -11.53 -19.10 -2.76
CA LEU A 70 -10.88 -19.97 -3.74
C LEU A 70 -10.46 -21.30 -3.13
N ARG A 71 -9.87 -21.30 -1.94
CA ARG A 71 -9.46 -22.54 -1.24
C ARG A 71 -10.64 -23.43 -0.85
N SER A 72 -11.77 -22.83 -0.47
CA SER A 72 -13.00 -23.56 -0.10
C SER A 72 -13.70 -24.18 -1.30
N ALA A 73 -13.45 -23.72 -2.52
CA ALA A 73 -14.09 -24.22 -3.73
C ALA A 73 -13.58 -25.60 -4.23
N GLY A 74 -12.62 -26.22 -3.53
CA GLY A 74 -12.09 -27.55 -3.80
C GLY A 74 -10.99 -27.58 -4.87
N ARG A 75 -11.27 -27.11 -6.10
CA ARG A 75 -10.26 -26.98 -7.16
C ARG A 75 -9.75 -25.54 -7.18
N SER A 76 -8.59 -25.33 -6.60
CA SER A 76 -8.01 -23.99 -6.47
C SER A 76 -6.68 -23.89 -7.22
N PRO A 77 -6.46 -22.82 -7.99
CA PRO A 77 -5.15 -22.55 -8.59
C PRO A 77 -4.08 -22.31 -7.52
N ARG A 78 -2.81 -22.40 -7.88
CA ARG A 78 -1.74 -21.82 -7.10
C ARG A 78 -1.90 -20.30 -7.09
N ILE A 79 -1.73 -19.65 -5.95
CA ILE A 79 -1.98 -18.21 -5.79
C ILE A 79 -0.66 -17.51 -5.47
N LEU A 80 -0.18 -16.70 -6.42
CA LEU A 80 0.95 -15.79 -6.22
C LEU A 80 0.41 -14.37 -6.05
N VAL A 81 0.54 -13.82 -4.87
CA VAL A 81 0.08 -12.47 -4.54
C VAL A 81 1.13 -11.45 -4.97
N LEU A 82 0.68 -10.39 -5.67
CA LEU A 82 1.50 -9.27 -6.10
C LEU A 82 1.10 -8.01 -5.31
N SER A 83 2.08 -7.23 -4.82
CA SER A 83 1.83 -6.02 -4.05
C SER A 83 2.84 -4.92 -4.35
N VAL A 84 2.42 -3.67 -4.31
CA VAL A 84 3.32 -2.50 -4.34
C VAL A 84 3.92 -2.18 -2.98
N HIS A 85 3.46 -2.84 -1.91
CA HIS A 85 3.83 -2.54 -0.54
C HIS A 85 4.87 -3.51 0.03
N PRO A 86 5.69 -3.05 1.00
CA PRO A 86 6.63 -3.92 1.71
C PRO A 86 5.93 -5.07 2.41
N GLU A 87 6.61 -6.16 2.50
CA GLU A 87 6.12 -7.51 2.64
C GLU A 87 5.59 -7.90 4.03
N ARG A 88 6.06 -7.26 5.09
CA ARG A 88 5.98 -7.75 6.47
C ARG A 88 4.61 -8.24 6.92
N HIS A 89 3.65 -7.34 6.95
CA HIS A 89 2.39 -7.59 7.65
C HIS A 89 1.31 -8.19 6.75
N TYR A 90 1.32 -7.80 5.47
CA TYR A 90 0.31 -8.30 4.54
C TYR A 90 0.64 -9.68 3.99
N ALA A 91 1.92 -9.95 3.73
CA ALA A 91 2.40 -11.25 3.27
C ALA A 91 2.01 -12.38 4.23
N ARG A 92 2.23 -12.19 5.54
CA ARG A 92 1.84 -13.15 6.56
C ARG A 92 0.34 -13.49 6.49
N ARG A 93 -0.52 -12.47 6.35
CA ARG A 93 -1.98 -12.66 6.28
C ARG A 93 -2.42 -13.45 5.04
N VAL A 94 -1.88 -13.13 3.86
CA VAL A 94 -2.25 -13.83 2.63
C VAL A 94 -1.70 -15.25 2.59
N LEU A 95 -0.49 -15.48 3.12
CA LEU A 95 0.10 -16.80 3.25
C LEU A 95 -0.70 -17.68 4.23
N GLN A 96 -1.13 -17.13 5.36
CA GLN A 96 -2.00 -17.81 6.32
C GLN A 96 -3.40 -18.11 5.74
N ALA A 97 -3.91 -17.24 4.84
CA ALA A 97 -5.16 -17.47 4.14
C ALA A 97 -5.05 -18.58 3.08
N GLY A 98 -3.84 -18.99 2.74
CA GLY A 98 -3.58 -20.07 1.79
C GLY A 98 -2.91 -19.65 0.49
N ALA A 99 -2.37 -18.43 0.36
CA ALA A 99 -1.53 -18.09 -0.79
C ALA A 99 -0.30 -19.01 -0.88
N ASP A 100 0.15 -19.25 -2.10
CA ASP A 100 1.35 -20.06 -2.36
C ASP A 100 2.61 -19.22 -2.46
N GLY A 101 2.48 -17.93 -2.69
CA GLY A 101 3.61 -17.02 -2.69
C GLY A 101 3.20 -15.55 -2.54
N TYR A 102 4.20 -14.75 -2.26
CA TYR A 102 4.09 -13.29 -2.18
C TYR A 102 5.30 -12.64 -2.84
N LEU A 103 5.04 -11.64 -3.67
CA LEU A 103 6.07 -10.91 -4.40
C LEU A 103 5.68 -9.43 -4.48
N THR A 104 6.64 -8.52 -4.31
CA THR A 104 6.38 -7.09 -4.54
C THR A 104 6.39 -6.79 -6.04
N LYS A 105 5.57 -5.82 -6.49
CA LYS A 105 5.50 -5.42 -7.92
C LYS A 105 6.80 -4.77 -8.43
N ASN A 106 7.75 -4.46 -7.54
CA ASN A 106 9.04 -3.87 -7.89
C ASN A 106 10.11 -4.90 -8.29
N HIS A 107 9.78 -6.18 -8.33
CA HIS A 107 10.72 -7.24 -8.72
C HIS A 107 10.95 -7.27 -10.25
N SER A 108 12.09 -7.83 -10.64
CA SER A 108 12.42 -7.99 -12.07
C SER A 108 11.46 -8.97 -12.76
N PRO A 109 11.26 -8.84 -14.09
CA PRO A 109 10.48 -9.79 -14.86
C PRO A 109 10.96 -11.24 -14.70
N THR A 110 12.27 -11.45 -14.57
CA THR A 110 12.85 -12.77 -14.34
C THR A 110 12.48 -13.38 -12.99
N ALA A 111 12.47 -12.58 -11.93
CA ALA A 111 12.07 -13.02 -10.60
C ALA A 111 10.58 -13.42 -10.56
N LEU A 112 9.71 -12.68 -11.26
CA LEU A 112 8.30 -13.03 -11.36
C LEU A 112 8.10 -14.35 -12.13
N ALA A 113 8.78 -14.55 -13.26
CA ALA A 113 8.70 -15.79 -14.01
C ALA A 113 9.20 -16.99 -13.19
N GLU A 114 10.25 -16.81 -12.41
CA GLU A 114 10.76 -17.84 -11.49
C GLU A 114 9.75 -18.14 -10.37
N ALA A 115 9.17 -17.12 -9.76
CA ALA A 115 8.13 -17.27 -8.74
C ALA A 115 6.92 -18.06 -9.26
N ILE A 116 6.45 -17.76 -10.48
CA ILE A 116 5.36 -18.49 -11.14
C ILE A 116 5.73 -19.98 -11.27
N ARG A 117 6.91 -20.30 -11.80
CA ARG A 117 7.36 -21.69 -11.94
C ARG A 117 7.47 -22.41 -10.59
N GLN A 118 7.97 -21.73 -9.59
CA GLN A 118 8.13 -22.29 -8.25
C GLN A 118 6.78 -22.61 -7.61
N VAL A 119 5.81 -21.69 -7.65
CA VAL A 119 4.47 -21.94 -7.08
C VAL A 119 3.70 -22.97 -7.90
N HIS A 120 3.83 -22.98 -9.23
CA HIS A 120 3.26 -24.02 -10.08
C HIS A 120 3.77 -25.40 -9.70
N GLY A 121 5.09 -25.54 -9.41
CA GLY A 121 5.71 -26.78 -8.93
C GLY A 121 5.33 -27.16 -7.49
N GLY A 122 4.41 -26.44 -6.85
CA GLY A 122 3.90 -26.74 -5.51
C GLY A 122 4.77 -26.23 -4.35
N ARG A 123 5.84 -25.49 -4.64
CA ARG A 123 6.68 -24.86 -3.61
C ARG A 123 6.12 -23.49 -3.23
N LYS A 124 6.35 -23.08 -2.00
CA LYS A 124 6.04 -21.70 -1.58
C LYS A 124 7.11 -20.76 -2.12
N TYR A 125 6.67 -19.53 -2.49
CA TYR A 125 7.58 -18.47 -2.90
C TYR A 125 7.45 -17.27 -1.96
N VAL A 126 8.54 -16.95 -1.29
CA VAL A 126 8.72 -15.72 -0.52
C VAL A 126 10.15 -15.23 -0.75
N THR A 127 10.37 -13.92 -0.65
CA THR A 127 11.73 -13.39 -0.74
C THR A 127 12.57 -13.83 0.47
N PRO A 128 13.90 -13.92 0.35
CA PRO A 128 14.76 -14.26 1.49
C PRO A 128 14.55 -13.35 2.70
N ALA A 129 14.38 -12.03 2.45
CA ALA A 129 14.12 -11.06 3.51
C ALA A 129 12.81 -11.35 4.26
N LEU A 130 11.72 -11.66 3.54
CA LEU A 130 10.47 -12.04 4.16
C LEU A 130 10.55 -13.38 4.89
N ALA A 131 11.30 -14.35 4.35
CA ALA A 131 11.49 -15.66 5.02
C ALA A 131 12.23 -15.50 6.36
N GLU A 132 13.25 -14.65 6.41
CA GLU A 132 14.00 -14.35 7.62
C GLU A 132 13.09 -13.66 8.66
N GLU A 133 12.31 -12.66 8.25
CA GLU A 133 11.36 -11.99 9.12
C GLU A 133 10.28 -12.91 9.69
N LEU A 134 9.75 -13.80 8.86
CA LEU A 134 8.78 -14.81 9.31
C LEU A 134 9.42 -15.77 10.32
N ALA A 135 10.66 -16.17 10.10
CA ALA A 135 11.39 -17.03 11.02
C ALA A 135 11.64 -16.35 12.38
N VAL A 136 12.07 -15.07 12.38
CA VAL A 136 12.24 -14.27 13.60
C VAL A 136 10.92 -14.14 14.36
N SER A 137 9.81 -13.82 13.66
CA SER A 137 8.49 -13.67 14.29
C SER A 137 7.98 -14.97 14.94
N LEU A 138 8.38 -16.12 14.43
CA LEU A 138 8.05 -17.41 15.00
C LEU A 138 8.88 -17.74 16.24
N SER A 139 10.13 -17.27 16.28
CA SER A 139 11.07 -17.56 17.38
C SER A 139 10.87 -16.65 18.60
N GLU A 140 10.45 -15.41 18.38
CA GLU A 140 10.36 -14.41 19.45
C GLU A 140 9.05 -14.44 20.26
N GLY A 141 8.04 -15.19 19.83
CA GLY A 141 6.73 -15.23 20.50
C GLY A 141 6.13 -13.83 20.70
N THR A 142 6.51 -12.87 19.86
CA THR A 142 6.22 -11.44 19.99
C THR A 142 4.73 -11.19 20.10
N ALA A 143 4.32 -10.42 21.11
CA ALA A 143 2.98 -9.91 21.21
C ALA A 143 2.57 -9.29 19.87
N LEU A 144 1.43 -9.72 19.35
CA LEU A 144 0.90 -9.23 18.08
C LEU A 144 0.87 -7.71 18.09
N ALA A 145 1.45 -7.09 17.07
CA ALA A 145 1.35 -5.65 16.94
C ALA A 145 -0.13 -5.23 16.87
N PRO A 146 -0.54 -4.07 17.42
CA PRO A 146 -1.96 -3.67 17.50
C PRO A 146 -2.74 -3.83 16.18
N HIS A 147 -2.12 -3.53 15.04
CA HIS A 147 -2.73 -3.69 13.72
C HIS A 147 -2.90 -5.16 13.28
N GLU A 148 -2.21 -6.10 13.90
CA GLU A 148 -2.38 -7.53 13.62
C GLU A 148 -3.66 -8.11 14.23
N ALA A 149 -4.22 -7.44 15.25
CA ALA A 149 -5.52 -7.80 15.84
C ALA A 149 -6.71 -7.40 14.97
N LEU A 150 -6.51 -6.61 13.92
CA LEU A 150 -7.57 -6.19 13.02
C LEU A 150 -8.02 -7.37 12.13
N SER A 151 -9.34 -7.48 11.90
CA SER A 151 -9.84 -8.36 10.84
C SER A 151 -9.37 -7.89 9.47
N ASN A 152 -9.47 -8.74 8.44
CA ASN A 152 -9.01 -8.40 7.08
C ASN A 152 -9.65 -7.12 6.56
N ARG A 153 -10.96 -6.96 6.78
CA ARG A 153 -11.71 -5.78 6.33
C ARG A 153 -11.36 -4.52 7.14
N GLU A 154 -11.15 -4.66 8.44
CA GLU A 154 -10.63 -3.57 9.27
C GLU A 154 -9.22 -3.16 8.83
N TYR A 155 -8.37 -4.12 8.51
CA TYR A 155 -7.01 -3.84 8.06
C TYR A 155 -6.97 -3.13 6.69
N GLU A 156 -7.85 -3.48 5.76
CA GLU A 156 -7.99 -2.78 4.49
C GLU A 156 -8.43 -1.32 4.67
N VAL A 157 -9.42 -1.09 5.54
CA VAL A 157 -9.87 0.27 5.90
C VAL A 157 -8.76 1.02 6.64
N PHE A 158 -8.08 0.35 7.58
CA PHE A 158 -6.95 0.91 8.32
C PHE A 158 -5.84 1.42 7.37
N ARG A 159 -5.44 0.63 6.40
CA ARG A 159 -4.39 1.03 5.44
C ARG A 159 -4.76 2.29 4.67
N ARG A 160 -6.00 2.40 4.20
CA ARG A 160 -6.47 3.56 3.45
C ARG A 160 -6.59 4.80 4.34
N LEU A 161 -7.09 4.65 5.56
CA LEU A 161 -7.09 5.72 6.56
C LEU A 161 -5.66 6.16 6.89
N GLY A 162 -4.74 5.22 7.06
CA GLY A 162 -3.32 5.47 7.30
C GLY A 162 -2.64 6.21 6.15
N ALA A 163 -3.06 5.96 4.91
CA ALA A 163 -2.64 6.69 3.71
C ALA A 163 -3.36 8.03 3.53
N GLY A 164 -4.20 8.47 4.48
CA GLY A 164 -4.92 9.75 4.41
C GLY A 164 -6.11 9.77 3.47
N VAL A 165 -6.55 8.63 2.94
CA VAL A 165 -7.72 8.54 2.04
C VAL A 165 -8.99 8.90 2.79
N ARG A 166 -9.87 9.69 2.17
CA ARG A 166 -11.11 10.17 2.79
C ARG A 166 -12.15 9.04 2.88
N ILE A 167 -13.00 9.09 3.90
CA ILE A 167 -14.03 8.06 4.16
C ILE A 167 -14.92 7.77 2.95
N ASN A 168 -15.30 8.79 2.19
CA ASN A 168 -16.15 8.62 1.01
C ASN A 168 -15.42 7.92 -0.14
N GLU A 169 -14.14 8.21 -0.33
CA GLU A 169 -13.27 7.56 -1.32
C GLU A 169 -13.05 6.09 -0.94
N ILE A 170 -12.74 5.81 0.33
CA ILE A 170 -12.64 4.44 0.85
C ILE A 170 -13.94 3.66 0.62
N ALA A 171 -15.08 4.32 0.83
CA ALA A 171 -16.38 3.69 0.63
C ALA A 171 -16.62 3.30 -0.83
N GLN A 172 -16.22 4.15 -1.77
CA GLN A 172 -16.30 3.87 -3.21
C GLN A 172 -15.36 2.73 -3.61
N GLU A 173 -14.07 2.83 -3.25
CA GLU A 173 -13.07 1.81 -3.57
C GLU A 173 -13.41 0.42 -3.05
N LEU A 174 -13.96 0.35 -1.84
CA LEU A 174 -14.30 -0.91 -1.18
C LEU A 174 -15.73 -1.40 -1.43
N ALA A 175 -16.51 -0.69 -2.26
CA ALA A 175 -17.93 -0.94 -2.50
C ALA A 175 -18.74 -1.01 -1.18
N LEU A 176 -18.48 -0.07 -0.25
CA LEU A 176 -19.13 0.05 1.06
C LEU A 176 -19.92 1.35 1.17
N SER A 177 -20.82 1.42 2.18
CA SER A 177 -21.41 2.72 2.55
C SER A 177 -20.42 3.54 3.39
N PRO A 178 -20.45 4.88 3.31
CA PRO A 178 -19.66 5.74 4.21
C PRO A 178 -19.95 5.48 5.70
N LYS A 179 -21.18 5.08 6.03
CA LYS A 179 -21.56 4.67 7.39
C LYS A 179 -20.80 3.42 7.83
N THR A 180 -20.67 2.43 6.95
CA THR A 180 -19.93 1.20 7.20
C THR A 180 -18.45 1.49 7.42
N VAL A 181 -17.83 2.35 6.61
CA VAL A 181 -16.42 2.77 6.78
C VAL A 181 -16.21 3.47 8.12
N ARG A 182 -17.15 4.35 8.54
CA ARG A 182 -17.07 4.99 9.87
C ARG A 182 -17.15 3.95 11.00
N THR A 183 -17.98 2.92 10.87
CA THR A 183 -18.06 1.83 11.85
C THR A 183 -16.74 1.07 11.93
N TYR A 184 -16.13 0.74 10.79
CA TYR A 184 -14.81 0.11 10.78
C TYR A 184 -13.75 1.02 11.41
N ARG A 185 -13.73 2.30 11.08
CA ARG A 185 -12.81 3.27 11.70
C ARG A 185 -12.91 3.24 13.23
N SER A 186 -14.14 3.29 13.79
CA SER A 186 -14.33 3.25 15.24
C SER A 186 -13.80 1.96 15.86
N ARG A 187 -14.08 0.81 15.25
CA ARG A 187 -13.57 -0.48 15.70
C ARG A 187 -12.06 -0.60 15.62
N ILE A 188 -11.46 -0.02 14.57
CA ILE A 188 -10.00 0.00 14.40
C ILE A 188 -9.35 0.80 15.51
N LEU A 189 -9.84 2.02 15.79
CA LEU A 189 -9.33 2.86 16.86
C LEU A 189 -9.43 2.16 18.23
N GLU A 190 -10.56 1.53 18.51
CA GLU A 190 -10.79 0.76 19.74
C GLU A 190 -9.81 -0.43 19.85
N LYS A 191 -9.73 -1.29 18.82
CA LYS A 191 -8.86 -2.48 18.83
C LYS A 191 -7.38 -2.16 18.92
N MET A 192 -6.97 -1.05 18.31
CA MET A 192 -5.58 -0.60 18.33
C MET A 192 -5.26 0.26 19.54
N ASN A 193 -6.27 0.60 20.36
CA ASN A 193 -6.14 1.52 21.50
C ASN A 193 -5.56 2.88 21.08
N ILE A 194 -6.08 3.46 20.00
CA ILE A 194 -5.67 4.73 19.39
C ILE A 194 -6.83 5.72 19.51
N GLY A 195 -6.55 6.95 19.96
CA GLY A 195 -7.60 7.95 20.26
C GLY A 195 -8.13 8.69 19.02
N SER A 196 -7.34 8.79 17.94
CA SER A 196 -7.69 9.62 16.78
C SER A 196 -7.20 9.04 15.44
N THR A 197 -7.81 9.53 14.34
CA THR A 197 -7.30 9.19 13.00
C THR A 197 -5.90 9.76 12.75
N ALA A 198 -5.55 10.88 13.34
CA ALA A 198 -4.21 11.45 13.22
C ALA A 198 -3.16 10.54 13.86
N GLU A 199 -3.43 10.01 15.03
CA GLU A 199 -2.57 9.00 15.69
C GLU A 199 -2.50 7.70 14.89
N LEU A 200 -3.62 7.29 14.26
CA LEU A 200 -3.65 6.12 13.37
C LEU A 200 -2.75 6.32 12.16
N ILE A 201 -2.80 7.50 11.51
CA ILE A 201 -1.93 7.84 10.39
C ILE A 201 -0.47 7.82 10.84
N PHE A 202 -0.16 8.45 11.94
CA PHE A 202 1.19 8.48 12.51
C PHE A 202 1.71 7.07 12.79
N TYR A 203 0.90 6.22 13.42
CA TYR A 203 1.22 4.83 13.66
C TYR A 203 1.50 4.05 12.37
N ALA A 204 0.64 4.24 11.35
CA ALA A 204 0.78 3.55 10.07
C ALA A 204 2.08 3.95 9.34
N VAL A 205 2.46 5.23 9.39
CA VAL A 205 3.71 5.73 8.81
C VAL A 205 4.93 5.22 9.58
N GLN A 206 4.91 5.32 10.91
CA GLN A 206 6.04 4.85 11.74
C GLN A 206 6.33 3.36 11.57
N ASN A 207 5.30 2.55 11.37
CA ASN A 207 5.44 1.10 11.19
C ASN A 207 5.60 0.68 9.71
N GLY A 208 5.75 1.64 8.77
CA GLY A 208 5.92 1.33 7.35
C GLY A 208 4.73 0.63 6.70
N LEU A 209 3.53 0.74 7.29
CA LEU A 209 2.31 0.07 6.84
C LEU A 209 1.63 0.78 5.66
N VAL A 210 2.05 2.01 5.39
CA VAL A 210 1.62 2.84 4.26
C VAL A 210 2.86 3.51 3.66
N GLY A 211 2.92 3.63 2.32
CA GLY A 211 3.99 4.37 1.65
C GLY A 211 3.99 5.84 2.08
N GLN A 212 5.16 6.49 2.02
CA GLN A 212 5.23 7.94 2.22
C GLN A 212 4.25 8.62 1.25
N MET A 213 3.34 9.42 1.79
CA MET A 213 2.51 10.29 0.96
C MET A 213 3.43 11.19 0.14
N PRO A 214 3.17 11.38 -1.17
CA PRO A 214 3.67 12.57 -1.84
C PRO A 214 3.15 13.77 -1.02
N ALA A 215 4.03 14.72 -0.72
CA ALA A 215 3.66 15.97 -0.05
C ALA A 215 2.58 16.65 -0.90
N GLY A 216 1.33 16.37 -0.59
CA GLY A 216 0.17 17.02 -1.17
C GLY A 216 -0.02 18.34 -0.44
N ASP A 217 -0.22 19.40 -1.21
CA ASP A 217 -0.52 20.75 -0.76
C ASP A 217 -1.43 20.74 0.47
N GLY A 218 -0.87 21.17 1.59
CA GLY A 218 -1.65 21.45 2.79
C GLY A 218 -2.73 22.47 2.47
N PRO A 219 -3.89 22.44 3.14
CA PRO A 219 -4.90 23.46 2.95
C PRO A 219 -4.27 24.83 3.24
N ALA A 220 -4.31 25.70 2.23
CA ALA A 220 -3.87 27.08 2.32
C ALA A 220 -4.44 27.71 3.60
N GLY A 221 -3.56 28.33 4.38
CA GLY A 221 -3.80 28.86 5.68
C GLY A 221 -5.07 29.70 5.77
N ALA A 222 -5.87 29.40 6.76
CA ALA A 222 -6.77 30.39 7.33
C ALA A 222 -5.91 31.48 7.97
N ALA A 223 -5.87 32.62 7.35
CA ALA A 223 -5.28 33.84 7.91
C ALA A 223 -6.00 34.16 9.25
N PRO A 224 -5.27 34.53 10.31
CA PRO A 224 -5.91 35.01 11.53
C PRO A 224 -6.62 36.34 11.23
N ALA A 225 -7.89 36.39 11.60
CA ALA A 225 -8.72 37.59 11.53
C ALA A 225 -8.07 38.76 12.29
N GLY A 226 -8.11 39.92 11.66
CA GLY A 226 -7.46 41.13 12.11
C GLY A 226 -7.90 41.63 13.45
N GLU A 227 -6.93 42.18 14.21
CA GLU A 227 -7.14 43.11 15.29
C GLU A 227 -7.47 44.50 14.74
N PRO A 228 -8.33 45.30 15.42
CA PRO A 228 -8.79 46.58 14.92
C PRO A 228 -7.74 47.69 15.16
N ALA A 229 -7.67 48.58 14.20
CA ALA A 229 -6.85 49.77 14.15
C ALA A 229 -7.09 50.72 15.35
N ALA A 230 -6.03 51.11 16.05
CA ALA A 230 -5.98 52.29 16.88
C ALA A 230 -5.40 53.46 16.09
N ARG A 231 -6.14 54.55 16.06
CA ARG A 231 -5.79 55.86 15.49
C ARG A 231 -4.81 56.61 16.41
N GLY A 232 -3.92 57.42 15.85
CA GLY A 232 -3.22 58.43 16.61
C GLY A 232 -1.99 58.99 15.90
N GLU A 233 -2.20 60.07 15.17
CA GLU A 233 -1.41 61.32 15.05
C GLU A 233 0.09 61.25 14.70
N GLY A 234 0.45 61.90 13.57
CA GLY A 234 1.80 62.43 13.32
C GLY A 234 2.00 63.76 14.05
N PRO A 235 3.01 64.61 13.78
CA PRO A 235 3.93 64.67 12.63
C PRO A 235 5.39 65.09 12.97
N GLN A 236 6.22 65.29 11.91
CA GLN A 236 7.45 66.13 11.81
C GLN A 236 8.73 65.57 12.44
N GLY A 237 9.86 65.49 11.82
CA GLY A 237 10.58 66.40 10.97
C GLY A 237 12.07 66.05 10.98
N THR A 238 12.73 66.46 9.95
CA THR A 238 14.13 66.84 9.76
C THR A 238 15.19 65.75 9.48
N GLN A 239 15.56 65.75 8.25
CA GLN A 239 16.90 65.85 7.63
C GLN A 239 18.16 65.60 8.52
N ARG A 240 19.08 64.75 8.09
CA ARG A 240 20.43 65.21 7.62
C ARG A 240 21.37 64.05 7.27
N THR A 241 21.82 64.12 6.00
CA THR A 241 23.19 63.94 5.50
C THR A 241 24.05 62.74 5.85
N LEU A 242 24.41 62.03 4.78
CA LEU A 242 25.65 61.32 4.54
C LEU A 242 26.90 62.22 4.79
N PRO A 243 28.16 61.79 4.81
CA PRO A 243 28.79 60.79 3.96
C PRO A 243 29.97 60.02 4.56
N GLY A 244 30.48 59.09 3.81
CA GLY A 244 31.93 59.01 3.68
C GLY A 244 32.63 57.69 4.01
N ALA A 245 33.07 57.10 2.97
CA ALA A 245 34.43 56.66 2.65
C ALA A 245 34.96 55.40 3.31
N SER A 246 35.19 54.49 2.53
CA SER A 246 36.43 54.14 1.83
C SER A 246 37.37 53.18 2.58
N ALA A 247 37.62 52.11 1.90
CA ALA A 247 38.90 51.57 1.47
C ALA A 247 39.60 50.47 2.28
N VAL A 248 39.89 49.45 1.59
CA VAL A 248 41.22 48.93 1.22
C VAL A 248 41.73 47.70 2.00
N VAL A 249 41.66 46.55 1.32
CA VAL A 249 42.79 45.76 0.78
C VAL A 249 43.66 44.91 1.75
N ARG A 250 43.88 43.72 1.25
CA ARG A 250 45.04 42.77 1.27
C ARG A 250 44.89 41.57 2.21
N SER A 251 44.81 40.39 1.59
CA SER A 251 45.88 39.55 0.99
C SER A 251 46.76 38.81 1.99
N GLY A 252 46.89 37.53 1.78
CA GLY A 252 47.95 36.69 2.33
C GLY A 252 47.43 35.32 2.69
N ARG A 253 47.48 34.35 1.88
CA ARG A 253 48.49 33.38 1.41
C ARG A 253 49.20 32.61 2.55
N ARG A 254 49.12 31.28 2.33
CA ARG A 254 50.01 30.17 2.76
C ARG A 254 49.82 29.68 4.20
N SER A 255 49.73 28.45 4.47
CA SER A 255 50.39 27.23 3.91
C SER A 255 49.43 26.05 3.92
#